data_869a58eed3e3c1c63b36e29fa53cbaa9
#
_entry.id   869a58eed3e3c1c63b36e29fa53cbaa9
#
_cell.length_a   1.000
_cell.length_b   1.000
_cell.length_c   1.000
_cell.angle_alpha   90.00
_cell.angle_beta   90.00
_cell.angle_gamma   90.00
#
_symmetry.space_group_name_H-M   'P 1'
#
loop_
_entity.id
_entity.type
_entity.pdbx_description
1 polymer ?
#
loop_
_entity_poly.entity_id
_entity_poly.type
_entity_poly.pdbx_seq_one_letter_code
_entity_poly.pdbx_strand_id
1 'polypeptide(L)'
;MGTPIVVDCEAPFGVGAPSVGDMTEFGAVDVNALQDGRVETFHGVDCSEDTFRQFREWLTPRMPVVFVSDNPAYDFQWINFYFWRYFGANPFGHSGRRIADFYAGLVGDFHSTQKWNVSVKRTRSSSRP
;
A
#
# COMPACT_ATOMS: atom_id res chain seq x y z
N MET A 1 1.99 -1.24 19.14
CA MET A 1 0.94 -1.16 18.10
C MET A 1 1.49 -0.50 16.86
N GLY A 2 1.28 -1.10 15.73
CA GLY A 2 1.81 -0.55 14.49
C GLY A 2 0.94 0.52 13.88
N THR A 3 1.55 1.45 13.16
CA THR A 3 0.83 2.46 12.38
C THR A 3 0.44 1.83 11.04
N PRO A 4 -0.87 1.70 10.74
CA PRO A 4 -1.29 1.19 9.43
C PRO A 4 -0.97 2.23 8.36
N ILE A 5 -0.31 1.78 7.29
CA ILE A 5 0.02 2.60 6.12
C ILE A 5 -0.67 1.96 4.92
N VAL A 6 -1.61 2.66 4.33
CA VAL A 6 -2.26 2.18 3.10
C VAL A 6 -1.36 2.54 1.93
N VAL A 7 -0.98 1.54 1.14
CA VAL A 7 -0.08 1.70 0.00
C VAL A 7 -0.76 1.22 -1.27
N ASP A 8 -0.60 2.01 -2.35
CA ASP A 8 -1.11 1.69 -3.67
C ASP A 8 -0.01 1.91 -4.70
N CYS A 9 0.34 0.86 -5.43
CA CYS A 9 1.42 0.88 -6.42
C CYS A 9 0.87 0.82 -7.84
N GLU A 10 1.53 1.55 -8.75
CA GLU A 10 1.21 1.57 -10.17
C GLU A 10 2.39 1.05 -10.98
N ALA A 11 2.11 0.28 -12.02
CA ALA A 11 3.11 -0.24 -12.96
C ALA A 11 2.57 -0.12 -14.39
N PRO A 12 3.46 -0.14 -15.40
CA PRO A 12 3.01 -0.07 -16.79
C PRO A 12 2.13 -1.26 -17.16
N PHE A 13 1.27 -1.09 -18.15
CA PHE A 13 0.42 -2.16 -18.66
C PHE A 13 1.27 -3.38 -19.02
N GLY A 14 0.84 -4.55 -18.55
CA GLY A 14 1.55 -5.80 -18.82
C GLY A 14 2.71 -6.10 -17.87
N VAL A 15 3.01 -5.19 -16.94
CA VAL A 15 4.08 -5.39 -15.94
C VAL A 15 3.42 -5.72 -14.60
N GLY A 16 3.36 -7.01 -14.27
CA GLY A 16 2.71 -7.48 -13.06
C GLY A 16 3.66 -7.94 -11.95
N ALA A 17 4.97 -7.85 -12.17
CA ALA A 17 5.95 -8.30 -11.18
C ALA A 17 7.29 -7.60 -11.41
N PRO A 18 8.09 -7.40 -10.33
CA PRO A 18 9.41 -6.76 -10.44
C PRO A 18 10.40 -7.50 -11.33
N SER A 19 10.19 -8.80 -11.56
CA SER A 19 11.03 -9.59 -12.45
C SER A 19 10.76 -9.30 -13.93
N VAL A 20 9.66 -8.62 -14.24
CA VAL A 20 9.26 -8.32 -15.62
C VAL A 20 9.56 -6.86 -15.99
N GLY A 21 9.45 -5.96 -15.04
CA GLY A 21 9.71 -4.54 -15.26
C GLY A 21 9.59 -3.76 -13.97
N ASP A 22 9.71 -2.44 -14.07
CA ASP A 22 9.69 -1.57 -12.90
C ASP A 22 8.32 -0.97 -12.65
N MET A 23 8.03 -0.70 -11.37
CA MET A 23 6.89 0.10 -10.94
C MET A 23 7.09 1.55 -11.39
N THR A 24 6.00 2.28 -11.66
CA THR A 24 6.08 3.69 -12.08
C THR A 24 5.99 4.66 -10.92
N GLU A 25 5.02 4.44 -10.02
CA GLU A 25 4.81 5.33 -8.88
C GLU A 25 4.03 4.60 -7.80
N PHE A 26 3.97 5.19 -6.61
CA PHE A 26 3.15 4.65 -5.53
C PHE A 26 2.72 5.76 -4.59
N GLY A 27 1.65 5.50 -3.86
CA GLY A 27 1.17 6.40 -2.82
C GLY A 27 1.07 5.68 -1.48
N ALA A 28 1.22 6.43 -0.39
CA ALA A 28 1.07 5.90 0.96
C ALA A 28 0.32 6.90 1.83
N VAL A 29 -0.53 6.39 2.72
CA VAL A 29 -1.36 7.21 3.61
C VAL A 29 -1.24 6.69 5.04
N ASP A 30 -0.98 7.59 5.99
CA ASP A 30 -0.96 7.28 7.41
C ASP A 30 -2.40 7.22 7.93
N VAL A 31 -2.87 6.02 8.28
CA VAL A 31 -4.25 5.82 8.72
C VAL A 31 -4.50 6.46 10.10
N ASN A 32 -3.52 6.41 11.01
CA ASN A 32 -3.68 7.02 12.31
C ASN A 32 -3.86 8.54 12.21
N ALA A 33 -3.08 9.18 11.35
CA ALA A 33 -3.23 10.61 11.09
C ALA A 33 -4.61 10.93 10.52
N LEU A 34 -5.07 10.11 9.59
CA LEU A 34 -6.37 10.29 8.96
C LEU A 34 -7.50 10.18 9.98
N GLN A 35 -7.41 9.25 10.93
CA GLN A 35 -8.39 9.12 12.02
C GLN A 35 -8.44 10.36 12.91
N ASP A 36 -7.32 11.08 13.02
CA ASP A 36 -7.22 12.33 13.77
C ASP A 36 -7.60 13.56 12.92
N GLY A 37 -8.10 13.37 11.73
CA GLY A 37 -8.49 14.45 10.82
C GLY A 37 -7.32 15.10 10.09
N ARG A 38 -6.13 14.46 10.08
CA ARG A 38 -4.95 14.95 9.37
C ARG A 38 -4.70 14.10 8.14
N VAL A 39 -4.24 14.73 7.06
CA VAL A 39 -3.88 14.02 5.83
C VAL A 39 -2.36 14.04 5.72
N GLU A 40 -1.73 12.90 6.00
CA GLU A 40 -0.30 12.72 5.91
C GLU A 40 -0.01 11.60 4.93
N THR A 41 0.60 11.97 3.82
CA THR A 41 0.83 11.06 2.70
C THR A 41 2.26 11.12 2.21
N PHE A 42 2.67 10.08 1.50
CA PHE A 42 3.91 10.07 0.74
C PHE A 42 3.58 9.68 -0.70
N HIS A 43 4.14 10.43 -1.66
CA HIS A 43 4.02 10.11 -3.08
C HIS A 43 5.39 9.72 -3.63
N GLY A 44 5.55 8.45 -3.98
CA GLY A 44 6.75 7.96 -4.65
C GLY A 44 6.64 8.19 -6.14
N VAL A 45 7.37 9.17 -6.67
CA VAL A 45 7.26 9.60 -8.07
C VAL A 45 7.94 8.64 -9.05
N ASP A 46 8.77 7.73 -8.52
CA ASP A 46 9.46 6.71 -9.30
C ASP A 46 9.88 5.59 -8.34
N CYS A 47 10.67 4.63 -8.83
CA CYS A 47 11.18 3.52 -8.03
C CYS A 47 12.67 3.64 -7.72
N SER A 48 13.23 4.85 -7.75
CA SER A 48 14.66 5.08 -7.52
C SER A 48 15.06 4.88 -6.07
N GLU A 49 16.36 4.69 -5.85
CA GLU A 49 16.91 4.58 -4.51
C GLU A 49 16.62 5.83 -3.69
N ASP A 50 16.71 7.01 -4.31
CA ASP A 50 16.44 8.28 -3.63
C ASP A 50 14.99 8.35 -3.14
N THR A 51 14.04 7.96 -3.97
CA THR A 51 12.62 7.94 -3.59
C THR A 51 12.41 6.98 -2.42
N PHE A 52 13.02 5.80 -2.45
CA PHE A 52 12.86 4.83 -1.35
C PHE A 52 13.58 5.26 -0.09
N ARG A 53 14.67 6.02 -0.19
CA ARG A 53 15.30 6.64 0.98
C ARG A 53 14.36 7.64 1.64
N GLN A 54 13.72 8.49 0.84
CA GLN A 54 12.74 9.45 1.34
C GLN A 54 11.54 8.75 1.96
N PHE A 55 11.07 7.68 1.34
CA PHE A 55 9.96 6.90 1.89
C PHE A 55 10.34 6.27 3.24
N ARG A 56 11.53 5.72 3.34
CA ARG A 56 12.04 5.17 4.60
C ARG A 56 12.10 6.25 5.68
N GLU A 57 12.55 7.45 5.35
CA GLU A 57 12.59 8.57 6.27
C GLU A 57 11.18 8.98 6.71
N TRP A 58 10.23 8.98 5.79
CA TRP A 58 8.83 9.27 6.10
C TRP A 58 8.22 8.20 7.03
N LEU A 59 8.60 6.94 6.85
CA LEU A 59 8.11 5.85 7.69
C LEU A 59 8.74 5.86 9.09
N THR A 60 9.97 6.32 9.23
CA THR A 60 10.73 6.20 10.48
C THR A 60 10.01 6.73 11.72
N PRO A 61 9.44 7.95 11.72
CA PRO A 61 8.72 8.43 12.91
C PRO A 61 7.40 7.69 13.17
N ARG A 62 6.97 6.85 12.23
CA ARG A 62 5.71 6.10 12.32
C ARG A 62 5.93 4.65 12.74
N MET A 63 7.18 4.23 12.86
CA MET A 63 7.52 2.84 13.19
C MET A 63 6.99 2.42 14.57
N PRO A 64 6.57 1.17 14.76
CA PRO A 64 6.47 0.15 13.73
C PRO A 64 5.29 0.40 12.80
N VAL A 65 5.45 0.03 11.54
CA VAL A 65 4.42 0.25 10.51
C VAL A 65 3.83 -1.09 10.05
N VAL A 66 2.55 -1.04 9.65
CA VAL A 66 1.84 -2.20 9.12
C VAL A 66 1.43 -1.88 7.68
N PHE A 67 1.80 -2.75 6.75
CA PHE A 67 1.44 -2.60 5.34
C PHE A 67 -0.02 -2.96 5.14
N VAL A 68 -0.79 -2.06 4.50
CA VAL A 68 -2.21 -2.29 4.20
C VAL A 68 -2.46 -1.92 2.75
N SER A 69 -3.19 -2.76 2.02
CA SER A 69 -3.59 -2.43 0.65
C SER A 69 -4.82 -3.20 0.22
N ASP A 70 -5.37 -2.85 -0.94
CA ASP A 70 -6.46 -3.60 -1.57
C ASP A 70 -6.01 -5.00 -1.96
N ASN A 71 -4.78 -5.12 -2.46
CA ASN A 71 -4.21 -6.38 -2.91
C ASN A 71 -2.74 -6.45 -2.53
N PRO A 72 -2.41 -6.87 -1.28
CA PRO A 72 -1.02 -6.90 -0.82
C PRO A 72 -0.12 -7.79 -1.68
N ALA A 73 -0.66 -8.87 -2.25
CA ALA A 73 0.13 -9.73 -3.13
C ALA A 73 0.71 -8.94 -4.30
N TYR A 74 -0.02 -7.93 -4.79
CA TYR A 74 0.47 -7.06 -5.86
C TYR A 74 1.30 -5.91 -5.30
N ASP A 75 0.76 -5.11 -4.39
CA ASP A 75 1.42 -3.89 -3.92
C ASP A 75 2.65 -4.19 -3.06
N PHE A 76 2.56 -5.17 -2.18
CA PHE A 76 3.67 -5.52 -1.28
C PHE A 76 4.89 -5.98 -2.05
N GLN A 77 4.71 -6.75 -3.15
CA GLN A 77 5.86 -7.26 -3.92
C GLN A 77 6.75 -6.13 -4.44
N TRP A 78 6.14 -5.01 -4.89
CA TRP A 78 6.88 -3.86 -5.40
C TRP A 78 7.69 -3.19 -4.31
N ILE A 79 7.04 -2.83 -3.23
CA ILE A 79 7.67 -2.14 -2.11
C ILE A 79 8.78 -3.00 -1.50
N ASN A 80 8.50 -4.29 -1.32
CA ASN A 80 9.46 -5.25 -0.78
C ASN A 80 10.70 -5.36 -1.68
N PHE A 81 10.48 -5.46 -2.99
CA PHE A 81 11.59 -5.62 -3.95
C PHE A 81 12.56 -4.45 -3.86
N TYR A 82 12.07 -3.22 -3.89
CA TYR A 82 12.95 -2.06 -3.90
C TYR A 82 13.62 -1.81 -2.54
N PHE A 83 12.93 -2.02 -1.43
CA PHE A 83 13.56 -1.92 -0.12
C PHE A 83 14.70 -2.91 0.05
N TRP A 84 14.50 -4.16 -0.36
CA TRP A 84 15.55 -5.17 -0.28
C TRP A 84 16.70 -4.87 -1.23
N ARG A 85 16.38 -4.41 -2.43
CA ARG A 85 17.41 -4.08 -3.43
C ARG A 85 18.30 -2.95 -2.95
N TYR A 86 17.74 -1.89 -2.38
CA TYR A 86 18.51 -0.71 -2.03
C TYR A 86 19.08 -0.75 -0.62
N PHE A 87 18.39 -1.36 0.32
CA PHE A 87 18.76 -1.25 1.74
C PHE A 87 18.91 -2.58 2.45
N GLY A 88 18.57 -3.70 1.83
CA GLY A 88 18.68 -5.01 2.44
C GLY A 88 17.73 -5.24 3.60
N ALA A 89 16.62 -4.50 3.66
CA ALA A 89 15.60 -4.66 4.69
C ALA A 89 14.34 -3.93 4.28
N ASN A 90 13.18 -4.42 4.71
CA ASN A 90 11.89 -3.79 4.46
C ASN A 90 11.28 -3.34 5.79
N PRO A 91 11.05 -2.03 5.99
CA PRO A 91 10.45 -1.53 7.24
C PRO A 91 9.10 -2.16 7.59
N PHE A 92 8.36 -2.64 6.59
CA PHE A 92 7.08 -3.31 6.81
C PHE A 92 7.20 -4.77 7.22
N GLY A 93 8.40 -5.34 7.19
CA GLY A 93 8.60 -6.75 7.49
C GLY A 93 8.22 -7.66 6.33
N HIS A 94 7.46 -8.72 6.61
CA HIS A 94 7.19 -9.80 5.65
C HIS A 94 5.72 -9.94 5.24
N SER A 95 4.81 -9.15 5.81
CA SER A 95 3.38 -9.36 5.55
C SER A 95 2.63 -8.06 5.39
N GLY A 96 1.51 -8.15 4.69
CA GLY A 96 0.58 -7.06 4.54
C GLY A 96 -0.84 -7.48 4.95
N ARG A 97 -1.68 -6.51 5.19
CA ARG A 97 -3.09 -6.72 5.51
C ARG A 97 -3.93 -6.30 4.31
N ARG A 98 -4.86 -7.16 3.94
CA ARG A 98 -5.80 -6.85 2.86
C ARG A 98 -7.07 -6.25 3.46
N ILE A 99 -7.48 -5.09 2.95
CA ILE A 99 -8.67 -4.38 3.45
C ILE A 99 -9.92 -5.24 3.31
N ALA A 100 -10.09 -5.89 2.16
CA ALA A 100 -11.26 -6.73 1.91
C ALA A 100 -11.34 -7.92 2.86
N ASP A 101 -10.19 -8.47 3.26
CA ASP A 101 -10.16 -9.59 4.22
C ASP A 101 -10.60 -9.14 5.61
N PHE A 102 -10.23 -7.92 6.01
CA PHE A 102 -10.69 -7.34 7.26
C PHE A 102 -12.21 -7.19 7.25
N TYR A 103 -12.76 -6.71 6.15
CA TYR A 103 -14.21 -6.58 5.97
C TYR A 103 -14.89 -7.96 6.05
N ALA A 104 -14.33 -8.96 5.36
CA ALA A 104 -14.87 -10.32 5.39
C ALA A 104 -14.87 -10.88 6.82
N GLY A 105 -13.81 -10.59 7.59
CA GLY A 105 -13.74 -11.00 8.99
C GLY A 105 -14.80 -10.35 9.85
N LEU A 106 -15.07 -9.07 9.63
CA LEU A 106 -16.10 -8.33 10.37
C LEU A 106 -17.50 -8.90 10.14
N VAL A 107 -17.81 -9.30 8.91
CA VAL A 107 -19.13 -9.86 8.58
C VAL A 107 -19.18 -11.39 8.72
N GLY A 108 -18.03 -12.05 8.94
CA GLY A 108 -17.97 -13.49 9.14
C GLY A 108 -18.11 -14.32 7.87
N ASP A 109 -17.80 -13.73 6.70
CA ASP A 109 -17.98 -14.40 5.41
C ASP A 109 -16.90 -13.94 4.42
N PHE A 110 -15.99 -14.86 4.05
CA PHE A 110 -14.93 -14.55 3.09
C PHE A 110 -15.43 -14.12 1.72
N HIS A 111 -16.62 -14.57 1.33
CA HIS A 111 -17.19 -14.20 0.03
C HIS A 111 -17.65 -12.73 -0.01
N SER A 112 -17.75 -12.05 1.12
CA SER A 112 -18.12 -10.64 1.19
C SER A 112 -17.08 -9.71 0.57
N THR A 113 -15.86 -10.18 0.28
CA THR A 113 -14.83 -9.38 -0.36
C THR A 113 -15.30 -8.81 -1.70
N GLN A 114 -16.12 -9.54 -2.45
CA GLN A 114 -16.66 -9.06 -3.71
C GLN A 114 -17.59 -7.87 -3.52
N LYS A 115 -18.44 -7.91 -2.51
CA LYS A 115 -19.31 -6.79 -2.16
C LYS A 115 -18.50 -5.55 -1.84
N TRP A 116 -17.44 -5.73 -1.07
CA TRP A 116 -16.58 -4.60 -0.70
C TRP A 116 -15.96 -3.98 -1.95
N ASN A 117 -15.42 -4.80 -2.84
CA ASN A 117 -14.79 -4.34 -4.08
C ASN A 117 -15.77 -3.56 -4.96
N VAL A 118 -17.00 -4.04 -5.09
CA VAL A 118 -18.03 -3.36 -5.87
C VAL A 118 -18.34 -1.99 -5.28
N SER A 119 -18.50 -1.91 -3.97
CA SER A 119 -18.79 -0.67 -3.26
C SER A 119 -17.67 0.35 -3.44
N VAL A 120 -16.43 -0.06 -3.30
CA VAL A 120 -15.26 0.81 -3.46
C VAL A 120 -15.16 1.33 -4.89
N LYS A 121 -15.32 0.46 -5.88
CA LYS A 121 -15.27 0.86 -7.29
C LYS A 121 -16.37 1.86 -7.61
N ARG A 122 -17.57 1.65 -7.10
CA ARG A 122 -18.70 2.55 -7.32
C ARG A 122 -18.41 3.92 -6.71
N THR A 123 -17.88 3.98 -5.52
CA THR A 123 -17.52 5.21 -4.85
C THR A 123 -16.45 5.97 -5.64
N ARG A 124 -15.43 5.27 -6.13
CA ARG A 124 -14.39 5.88 -6.97
C ARG A 124 -14.96 6.47 -8.24
N SER A 125 -15.85 5.74 -8.91
CA SER A 125 -16.47 6.21 -10.14
C SER A 125 -17.28 7.48 -9.90
N SER A 126 -18.01 7.57 -8.80
CA SER A 126 -18.83 8.74 -8.48
C SER A 126 -17.99 9.95 -8.09
N SER A 127 -16.77 9.76 -7.62
CA SER A 127 -15.87 10.86 -7.21
C SER A 127 -15.02 11.42 -8.36
N ARG A 128 -15.03 10.80 -9.52
CA ARG A 128 -14.28 11.27 -10.69
C ARG A 128 -15.12 12.24 -11.51
N PRO A 129 -14.51 13.34 -11.97
CA PRO A 129 -15.19 14.26 -12.87
C PRO A 129 -15.53 13.63 -14.22
#